data_407a81c4b826287924386262bc78dc24
#
_entry.id   407a81c4b826287924386262bc78dc24
#
_cell.length_a   1.000
_cell.length_b   1.000
_cell.length_c   1.000
_cell.angle_alpha   90.00
_cell.angle_beta   90.00
_cell.angle_gamma   90.00
#
_symmetry.space_group_name_H-M   'P 1'
#
loop_
_entity.id
_entity.type
_entity.pdbx_description
1 polymer ?
#
loop_
_entity_poly.entity_id
_entity_poly.type
_entity_poly.pdbx_seq_one_letter_code
_entity_poly.pdbx_strand_id
1 'polypeptide(L)'
;LAANHQSVVDSIFLPLMMNRPVTFSAKSEYFTASGPAARLWAWYLKATNQLQMDRDGPRAAQDTLEAALALLREGNLFGIYPEGTRSPDGRLYRGRPGVGWLALKSGLPVIPVGIHGTRRVLPPGHVVPRPGRIELRIGAPLEFAASVTSAPPGKARQLIAEQVMAAIKELWP
;
A
#
# COMPACT_ATOMS: atom_id res chain seq x y z
N LEU A 1 1.80 -4.20 5.95
CA LEU A 1 0.39 -3.85 5.88
C LEU A 1 -0.08 -3.87 4.43
N ALA A 2 -1.24 -4.44 4.14
CA ALA A 2 -1.84 -4.44 2.80
C ALA A 2 -3.22 -3.77 2.87
N ALA A 3 -3.42 -2.68 2.15
CA ALA A 3 -4.65 -1.90 2.20
C ALA A 3 -5.26 -1.69 0.80
N ASN A 4 -6.57 -1.48 0.74
CA ASN A 4 -7.21 -0.96 -0.47
C ASN A 4 -6.80 0.50 -0.71
N HIS A 5 -6.91 0.99 -1.95
CA HIS A 5 -6.44 2.33 -2.31
C HIS A 5 -7.54 3.16 -2.98
N GLN A 6 -8.06 4.14 -2.24
CA GLN A 6 -9.19 4.97 -2.67
C GLN A 6 -8.79 6.43 -2.94
N SER A 7 -7.79 6.93 -2.22
CA SER A 7 -7.38 8.33 -2.26
C SER A 7 -5.89 8.48 -1.95
N VAL A 8 -5.29 9.60 -2.33
CA VAL A 8 -3.93 9.94 -1.93
C VAL A 8 -3.78 10.07 -0.41
N VAL A 9 -4.84 10.45 0.29
CA VAL A 9 -4.82 10.59 1.75
C VAL A 9 -4.79 9.26 2.51
N ASP A 10 -4.99 8.11 1.84
CA ASP A 10 -4.80 6.79 2.46
C ASP A 10 -3.38 6.64 3.03
N SER A 11 -2.38 7.12 2.27
CA SER A 11 -0.97 7.10 2.68
C SER A 11 -0.62 8.13 3.77
N ILE A 12 -1.56 8.97 4.16
CA ILE A 12 -1.45 9.89 5.31
C ILE A 12 -2.15 9.25 6.53
N PHE A 13 -3.42 8.88 6.36
CA PHE A 13 -4.23 8.44 7.49
C PHE A 13 -3.80 7.08 8.03
N LEU A 14 -3.38 6.15 7.18
CA LEU A 14 -2.94 4.84 7.66
C LEU A 14 -1.69 4.96 8.55
N PRO A 15 -0.59 5.65 8.18
CA PRO A 15 0.54 5.84 9.07
C PRO A 15 0.19 6.58 10.38
N LEU A 16 -0.70 7.58 10.33
CA LEU A 16 -1.10 8.35 11.51
C LEU A 16 -1.86 7.51 12.55
N MET A 17 -2.53 6.45 12.12
CA MET A 17 -3.29 5.56 13.00
C MET A 17 -2.45 4.39 13.55
N MET A 18 -1.19 4.28 13.14
CA MET A 18 -0.30 3.21 13.58
C MET A 18 0.64 3.68 14.70
N ASN A 19 0.94 2.80 15.64
CA ASN A 19 1.89 3.08 16.73
C ASN A 19 3.36 3.03 16.30
N ARG A 20 3.62 2.64 15.06
CA ARG A 20 4.96 2.54 14.47
C ARG A 20 4.96 3.20 13.09
N PRO A 21 6.07 3.81 12.68
CA PRO A 21 6.19 4.37 11.33
C PRO A 21 5.89 3.32 10.26
N VAL A 22 5.10 3.70 9.27
CA VAL A 22 4.79 2.86 8.10
C VAL A 22 5.35 3.55 6.87
N THR A 23 6.24 2.88 6.17
CA THR A 23 6.80 3.35 4.89
C THR A 23 5.94 2.85 3.74
N PHE A 24 5.54 3.77 2.86
CA PHE A 24 4.92 3.46 1.57
C PHE A 24 5.85 3.82 0.43
N SER A 25 5.60 3.27 -0.74
CA SER A 25 6.24 3.75 -1.95
C SER A 25 5.50 4.96 -2.53
N ALA A 26 6.21 6.04 -2.80
CA ALA A 26 5.69 7.24 -3.41
C ALA A 26 6.44 7.58 -4.71
N LYS A 27 5.73 8.11 -5.71
CA LYS A 27 6.33 8.50 -6.98
C LYS A 27 7.43 9.55 -6.78
N SER A 28 8.56 9.39 -7.46
CA SER A 28 9.68 10.35 -7.45
C SER A 28 9.27 11.77 -7.79
N GLU A 29 8.32 11.94 -8.72
CA GLU A 29 7.75 13.23 -9.11
C GLU A 29 7.21 14.03 -7.91
N TYR A 30 6.69 13.36 -6.88
CA TYR A 30 6.17 14.02 -5.69
C TYR A 30 7.27 14.63 -4.80
N PHE A 31 8.50 14.17 -4.93
CA PHE A 31 9.65 14.69 -4.17
C PHE A 31 10.31 15.89 -4.84
N THR A 32 10.08 16.08 -6.15
CA THR A 32 10.73 17.10 -7.00
C THR A 32 9.77 18.15 -7.53
N ALA A 33 8.46 17.99 -7.30
CA ALA A 33 7.44 18.92 -7.78
C ALA A 33 7.64 20.34 -7.22
N SER A 34 7.35 21.35 -8.04
CA SER A 34 7.54 22.77 -7.73
C SER A 34 6.24 23.43 -7.22
N GLY A 35 6.39 24.50 -6.43
CA GLY A 35 5.29 25.25 -5.83
C GLY A 35 5.15 24.98 -4.31
N PRO A 36 4.51 25.90 -3.56
CA PRO A 36 4.48 25.83 -2.10
C PRO A 36 3.76 24.58 -1.57
N ALA A 37 2.62 24.21 -2.14
CA ALA A 37 1.90 23.00 -1.74
C ALA A 37 2.68 21.72 -2.06
N ALA A 38 3.35 21.66 -3.21
CA ALA A 38 4.18 20.52 -3.61
C ALA A 38 5.42 20.38 -2.72
N ARG A 39 6.03 21.50 -2.31
CA ARG A 39 7.17 21.50 -1.36
C ARG A 39 6.75 21.00 0.01
N LEU A 40 5.59 21.41 0.52
CA LEU A 40 5.04 20.89 1.78
C LEU A 40 4.79 19.38 1.69
N TRP A 41 4.23 18.92 0.57
CA TRP A 41 4.01 17.50 0.32
C TRP A 41 5.33 16.71 0.27
N ALA A 42 6.32 17.21 -0.47
CA ALA A 42 7.65 16.61 -0.55
C ALA A 42 8.33 16.54 0.83
N TRP A 43 8.20 17.61 1.64
CA TRP A 43 8.68 17.62 3.02
C TRP A 43 8.00 16.55 3.86
N TYR A 44 6.65 16.42 3.78
CA TYR A 44 5.91 15.38 4.48
C TYR A 44 6.39 13.97 4.09
N LEU A 45 6.54 13.69 2.80
CA LEU A 45 7.01 12.39 2.31
C LEU A 45 8.41 12.05 2.83
N LYS A 46 9.31 13.04 2.87
CA LYS A 46 10.66 12.88 3.45
C LYS A 46 10.61 12.70 4.97
N ALA A 47 9.83 13.50 5.67
CA ALA A 47 9.69 13.44 7.13
C ALA A 47 9.07 12.11 7.61
N THR A 48 8.22 11.50 6.80
CA THR A 48 7.60 10.20 7.08
C THR A 48 8.38 9.03 6.48
N ASN A 49 9.60 9.26 5.98
CA ASN A 49 10.51 8.25 5.43
C ASN A 49 9.85 7.39 4.33
N GLN A 50 9.08 8.06 3.42
CA GLN A 50 8.46 7.36 2.31
C GLN A 50 9.51 6.97 1.26
N LEU A 51 9.39 5.75 0.73
CA LEU A 51 10.30 5.22 -0.27
C LEU A 51 10.06 5.89 -1.62
N GLN A 52 11.04 6.66 -2.07
CA GLN A 52 10.98 7.27 -3.41
C GLN A 52 11.12 6.21 -4.50
N MET A 53 10.26 6.28 -5.51
CA MET A 53 10.23 5.33 -6.60
C MET A 53 10.01 5.97 -7.94
N ASP A 54 10.83 5.58 -8.89
CA ASP A 54 10.50 5.75 -10.29
C ASP A 54 9.54 4.64 -10.73
N ARG A 55 8.46 5.02 -11.40
CA ARG A 55 7.48 4.06 -11.93
C ARG A 55 7.67 3.78 -13.42
N ASP A 56 8.64 4.42 -14.02
CA ASP A 56 8.92 4.34 -15.45
C ASP A 56 10.01 3.32 -15.70
N GLY A 57 9.63 2.29 -16.44
CA GLY A 57 10.54 1.24 -16.85
C GLY A 57 10.16 -0.17 -16.36
N PRO A 58 10.60 -1.20 -17.09
CA PRO A 58 10.21 -2.59 -16.83
C PRO A 58 10.76 -3.15 -15.49
N ARG A 59 11.76 -2.50 -14.90
CA ARG A 59 12.40 -2.91 -13.62
C ARG A 59 11.89 -2.14 -12.40
N ALA A 60 11.29 -0.97 -12.59
CA ALA A 60 10.89 -0.08 -11.50
C ALA A 60 10.00 -0.74 -10.42
N ALA A 61 9.07 -1.59 -10.84
CA ALA A 61 8.23 -2.34 -9.90
C ALA A 61 9.04 -3.37 -9.09
N GLN A 62 10.05 -4.00 -9.70
CA GLN A 62 10.92 -4.96 -9.05
C GLN A 62 11.83 -4.26 -8.03
N ASP A 63 12.47 -3.16 -8.43
CA ASP A 63 13.37 -2.38 -7.57
C ASP A 63 12.64 -1.89 -6.31
N THR A 64 11.36 -1.52 -6.45
CA THR A 64 10.48 -1.20 -5.32
C THR A 64 10.31 -2.34 -4.35
N LEU A 65 9.97 -3.49 -4.88
CA LEU A 65 9.71 -4.65 -4.04
C LEU A 65 10.99 -5.08 -3.32
N GLU A 66 12.15 -4.94 -3.96
CA GLU A 66 13.45 -5.23 -3.35
C GLU A 66 13.81 -4.25 -2.25
N ALA A 67 13.59 -2.95 -2.47
CA ALA A 67 13.76 -1.93 -1.44
C ALA A 67 12.79 -2.12 -0.26
N ALA A 68 11.53 -2.45 -0.54
CA ALA A 68 10.55 -2.79 0.50
C ALA A 68 10.98 -4.04 1.30
N LEU A 69 11.53 -5.04 0.64
CA LEU A 69 12.06 -6.25 1.29
C LEU A 69 13.24 -5.92 2.22
N ALA A 70 14.13 -5.01 1.82
CA ALA A 70 15.23 -4.54 2.67
C ALA A 70 14.70 -3.87 3.95
N LEU A 71 13.74 -2.95 3.82
CA LEU A 71 13.08 -2.29 4.96
C LEU A 71 12.40 -3.30 5.91
N LEU A 72 11.73 -4.31 5.37
CA LEU A 72 11.09 -5.35 6.17
C LEU A 72 12.11 -6.18 6.95
N ARG A 73 13.29 -6.48 6.36
CA ARG A 73 14.38 -7.21 7.02
C ARG A 73 15.03 -6.44 8.18
N GLU A 74 14.98 -5.11 8.11
CA GLU A 74 15.39 -4.23 9.20
C GLU A 74 14.34 -4.10 10.31
N GLY A 75 13.23 -4.82 10.20
CA GLY A 75 12.14 -4.79 11.19
C GLY A 75 11.18 -3.61 11.03
N ASN A 76 11.26 -2.87 9.92
CA ASN A 76 10.35 -1.77 9.64
C ASN A 76 8.99 -2.26 9.11
N LEU A 77 7.95 -1.41 9.22
CA LEU A 77 6.66 -1.67 8.61
C LEU A 77 6.61 -1.09 7.19
N PHE A 78 6.20 -1.91 6.24
CA PHE A 78 5.95 -1.47 4.87
C PHE A 78 4.46 -1.58 4.54
N GLY A 79 3.91 -0.52 3.97
CA GLY A 79 2.54 -0.46 3.47
C GLY A 79 2.50 -0.65 1.95
N ILE A 80 1.64 -1.55 1.50
CA ILE A 80 1.42 -1.81 0.08
C ILE A 80 -0.06 -1.73 -0.25
N TYR A 81 -0.37 -1.22 -1.44
CA TYR A 81 -1.69 -1.28 -2.04
C TYR A 81 -1.68 -2.39 -3.09
N PRO A 82 -2.28 -3.56 -2.80
CA PRO A 82 -2.21 -4.70 -3.73
C PRO A 82 -2.81 -4.40 -5.10
N GLU A 83 -3.77 -3.49 -5.19
CA GLU A 83 -4.37 -3.03 -6.45
C GLU A 83 -3.35 -2.35 -7.39
N GLY A 84 -2.26 -1.80 -6.83
CA GLY A 84 -1.18 -1.11 -7.56
C GLY A 84 -1.53 0.26 -8.09
N THR A 85 -2.78 0.69 -7.95
CA THR A 85 -3.26 2.03 -8.31
C THR A 85 -4.48 2.39 -7.47
N ARG A 86 -4.83 3.68 -7.42
CA ARG A 86 -6.06 4.14 -6.78
C ARG A 86 -7.28 3.67 -7.58
N SER A 87 -8.31 3.25 -6.86
CA SER A 87 -9.58 2.88 -7.47
C SER A 87 -10.22 4.09 -8.18
N PRO A 88 -10.55 4.00 -9.46
CA PRO A 88 -11.15 5.10 -10.20
C PRO A 88 -12.62 5.35 -9.82
N ASP A 89 -13.35 4.32 -9.43
CA ASP A 89 -14.79 4.34 -9.17
C ASP A 89 -15.19 4.03 -7.72
N GLY A 90 -14.20 3.72 -6.87
CA GLY A 90 -14.43 3.38 -5.46
C GLY A 90 -14.64 1.90 -5.19
N ARG A 91 -14.58 1.02 -6.20
CA ARG A 91 -14.67 -0.43 -6.03
C ARG A 91 -13.32 -1.04 -5.68
N LEU A 92 -13.33 -2.22 -5.09
CA LEU A 92 -12.13 -3.02 -4.91
C LEU A 92 -11.78 -3.74 -6.22
N TYR A 93 -10.51 -3.68 -6.59
CA TYR A 93 -9.99 -4.32 -7.78
C TYR A 93 -9.12 -5.53 -7.44
N ARG A 94 -8.80 -6.33 -8.46
CA ARG A 94 -7.95 -7.49 -8.30
C ARG A 94 -6.55 -7.09 -7.83
N GLY A 95 -6.02 -7.84 -6.83
CA GLY A 95 -4.66 -7.66 -6.35
C GLY A 95 -3.61 -8.12 -7.38
N ARG A 96 -2.54 -7.34 -7.48
CA ARG A 96 -1.34 -7.69 -8.25
C ARG A 96 -0.40 -8.58 -7.42
N PRO A 97 0.43 -9.40 -8.06
CA PRO A 97 1.25 -10.42 -7.37
C PRO A 97 2.40 -9.84 -6.51
N GLY A 98 2.59 -8.52 -6.47
CA GLY A 98 3.65 -7.87 -5.71
C GLY A 98 3.57 -8.12 -4.20
N VAL A 99 2.39 -8.07 -3.60
CA VAL A 99 2.19 -8.40 -2.18
C VAL A 99 2.55 -9.85 -1.88
N GLY A 100 2.20 -10.77 -2.79
CA GLY A 100 2.58 -12.18 -2.67
C GLY A 100 4.08 -12.42 -2.82
N TRP A 101 4.75 -11.65 -3.68
CA TRP A 101 6.21 -11.70 -3.79
C TRP A 101 6.87 -11.27 -2.47
N LEU A 102 6.43 -10.16 -1.88
CA LEU A 102 6.94 -9.69 -0.58
C LEU A 102 6.72 -10.70 0.52
N ALA A 103 5.51 -11.26 0.64
CA ALA A 103 5.17 -12.25 1.65
C ALA A 103 6.08 -13.49 1.54
N LEU A 104 6.25 -14.04 0.33
CA LEU A 104 7.10 -15.20 0.08
C LEU A 104 8.59 -14.93 0.36
N LYS A 105 9.08 -13.74 0.02
CA LYS A 105 10.50 -13.39 0.17
C LYS A 105 10.87 -12.97 1.59
N SER A 106 9.95 -12.33 2.31
CA SER A 106 10.17 -11.91 3.69
C SER A 106 9.88 -13.01 4.71
N GLY A 107 8.97 -13.94 4.39
CA GLY A 107 8.44 -14.90 5.36
C GLY A 107 7.57 -14.27 6.46
N LEU A 108 7.23 -12.98 6.31
CA LEU A 108 6.47 -12.24 7.30
C LEU A 108 4.96 -12.31 7.01
N PRO A 109 4.11 -12.25 8.05
CA PRO A 109 2.67 -12.20 7.87
C PRO A 109 2.24 -10.90 7.18
N VAL A 110 1.13 -10.95 6.45
CA VAL A 110 0.51 -9.77 5.84
C VAL A 110 -0.70 -9.37 6.68
N ILE A 111 -0.74 -8.13 7.14
CA ILE A 111 -1.87 -7.58 7.89
C ILE A 111 -2.78 -6.84 6.91
N PRO A 112 -4.02 -7.33 6.64
CA PRO A 112 -4.97 -6.66 5.77
C PRO A 112 -5.58 -5.46 6.48
N VAL A 113 -5.81 -4.38 5.73
CA VAL A 113 -6.43 -3.15 6.22
C VAL A 113 -7.50 -2.68 5.26
N GLY A 114 -8.72 -2.51 5.77
CA GLY A 114 -9.81 -1.86 5.05
C GLY A 114 -9.83 -0.36 5.35
N ILE A 115 -9.73 0.48 4.33
CA ILE A 115 -9.81 1.95 4.44
C ILE A 115 -11.10 2.42 3.78
N HIS A 116 -11.95 3.11 4.53
CA HIS A 116 -13.21 3.65 4.04
C HIS A 116 -13.32 5.15 4.26
N GLY A 117 -14.04 5.85 3.37
CA GLY A 117 -14.35 7.27 3.49
C GLY A 117 -13.33 8.23 2.89
N THR A 118 -12.09 7.83 2.68
CA THR A 118 -11.01 8.69 2.15
C THR A 118 -11.33 9.26 0.76
N ARG A 119 -12.03 8.49 -0.09
CA ARG A 119 -12.50 8.97 -1.39
C ARG A 119 -13.51 10.12 -1.27
N ARG A 120 -14.35 10.14 -0.23
CA ARG A 120 -15.28 11.25 0.02
C ARG A 120 -14.55 12.48 0.55
N VAL A 121 -13.54 12.27 1.38
CA VAL A 121 -12.71 13.34 1.95
C VAL A 121 -11.85 14.00 0.87
N LEU A 122 -11.17 13.21 0.03
CA LEU A 122 -10.40 13.75 -1.09
C LEU A 122 -10.58 12.86 -2.33
N PRO A 123 -11.58 13.17 -3.17
CA PRO A 123 -11.81 12.45 -4.42
C PRO A 123 -10.61 12.55 -5.37
N PRO A 124 -10.40 11.56 -6.25
CA PRO A 124 -9.41 11.67 -7.32
C PRO A 124 -9.59 12.96 -8.14
N GLY A 125 -8.47 13.65 -8.44
CA GLY A 125 -8.47 14.91 -9.18
C GLY A 125 -8.76 16.17 -8.33
N HIS A 126 -9.13 16.03 -7.06
CA HIS A 126 -9.30 17.17 -6.15
C HIS A 126 -8.04 17.38 -5.30
N VAL A 127 -7.80 18.63 -4.92
CA VAL A 127 -6.65 19.03 -4.07
C VAL A 127 -7.08 19.57 -2.70
N VAL A 128 -8.35 19.93 -2.55
CA VAL A 128 -8.90 20.44 -1.29
C VAL A 128 -9.72 19.34 -0.62
N PRO A 129 -9.34 18.90 0.59
CA PRO A 129 -10.11 17.89 1.31
C PRO A 129 -11.45 18.46 1.80
N ARG A 130 -12.45 17.61 1.84
CA ARG A 130 -13.79 17.89 2.38
C ARG A 130 -13.91 17.25 3.77
N PRO A 131 -14.67 17.83 4.68
CA PRO A 131 -15.02 17.17 5.94
C PRO A 131 -15.68 15.82 5.67
N GLY A 132 -15.26 14.80 6.40
CA GLY A 132 -15.81 13.46 6.26
C GLY A 132 -15.24 12.50 7.30
N ARG A 133 -15.96 11.39 7.50
CA ARG A 133 -15.51 10.31 8.38
C ARG A 133 -14.60 9.37 7.59
N ILE A 134 -13.47 9.04 8.18
CA ILE A 134 -12.56 8.00 7.70
C ILE A 134 -12.57 6.88 8.74
N GLU A 135 -12.67 5.66 8.24
CA GLU A 135 -12.65 4.46 9.06
C GLU A 135 -11.55 3.52 8.55
N LEU A 136 -10.73 3.02 9.49
CA LEU A 136 -9.73 1.99 9.23
C LEU A 136 -10.11 0.76 10.04
N ARG A 137 -10.16 -0.38 9.38
CA ARG A 137 -10.34 -1.70 10.00
C ARG A 137 -9.11 -2.53 9.73
N ILE A 138 -8.45 -2.95 10.81
CA ILE A 138 -7.23 -3.75 10.75
C ILE A 138 -7.62 -5.20 11.02
N GLY A 139 -7.32 -6.10 10.10
CA GLY A 139 -7.58 -7.52 10.23
C GLY A 139 -6.47 -8.28 10.96
N ALA A 140 -6.73 -9.55 11.21
CA ALA A 140 -5.72 -10.46 11.75
C ALA A 140 -4.57 -10.66 10.75
N PRO A 141 -3.33 -10.90 11.24
CA PRO A 141 -2.22 -11.26 10.39
C PRO A 141 -2.52 -12.53 9.58
N LEU A 142 -2.27 -12.48 8.27
CA LEU A 142 -2.43 -13.61 7.37
C LEU A 142 -1.10 -14.36 7.27
N GLU A 143 -1.14 -15.63 7.65
CA GLU A 143 -0.10 -16.61 7.38
C GLU A 143 -0.53 -17.50 6.24
N PHE A 144 0.40 -17.87 5.36
CA PHE A 144 0.06 -18.61 4.15
C PHE A 144 0.43 -20.07 4.28
N ALA A 145 -0.53 -20.95 4.01
CA ALA A 145 -0.35 -22.40 4.12
C ALA A 145 0.76 -22.91 3.20
N ALA A 146 1.42 -24.00 3.61
CA ALA A 146 2.49 -24.64 2.85
C ALA A 146 2.03 -25.03 1.42
N SER A 147 0.77 -25.42 1.24
CA SER A 147 0.20 -25.72 -0.08
C SER A 147 0.17 -24.54 -1.04
N VAL A 148 0.09 -23.31 -0.50
CA VAL A 148 0.15 -22.07 -1.29
C VAL A 148 1.60 -21.71 -1.57
N THR A 149 2.46 -21.78 -0.57
CA THR A 149 3.87 -21.37 -0.67
C THR A 149 4.70 -22.33 -1.51
N SER A 150 4.34 -23.61 -1.59
CA SER A 150 4.99 -24.63 -2.43
C SER A 150 4.49 -24.66 -3.87
N ALA A 151 3.46 -23.89 -4.23
CA ALA A 151 3.02 -23.78 -5.61
C ALA A 151 4.09 -23.09 -6.49
N PRO A 152 4.04 -23.26 -7.84
CA PRO A 152 4.94 -22.55 -8.74
C PRO A 152 4.95 -21.04 -8.43
N PRO A 153 6.12 -20.36 -8.45
CA PRO A 153 6.28 -19.01 -7.89
C PRO A 153 5.26 -17.97 -8.38
N GLY A 154 4.94 -18.00 -9.67
CA GLY A 154 3.94 -17.08 -10.23
C GLY A 154 2.54 -17.33 -9.68
N LYS A 155 2.15 -18.62 -9.55
CA LYS A 155 0.86 -19.04 -9.00
C LYS A 155 0.77 -18.74 -7.50
N ALA A 156 1.82 -19.04 -6.73
CA ALA A 156 1.88 -18.76 -5.31
C ALA A 156 1.68 -17.27 -5.02
N ARG A 157 2.39 -16.39 -5.73
CA ARG A 157 2.26 -14.93 -5.60
C ARG A 157 0.84 -14.45 -5.86
N GLN A 158 0.21 -14.99 -6.88
CA GLN A 158 -1.16 -14.60 -7.25
C GLN A 158 -2.19 -15.12 -6.23
N LEU A 159 -2.07 -16.36 -5.76
CA LEU A 159 -2.94 -16.92 -4.72
C LEU A 159 -2.86 -16.12 -3.41
N ILE A 160 -1.66 -15.73 -3.00
CA ILE A 160 -1.47 -14.86 -1.82
C ILE A 160 -2.16 -13.51 -2.04
N ALA A 161 -1.99 -12.88 -3.20
CA ALA A 161 -2.63 -11.62 -3.50
C ALA A 161 -4.17 -11.73 -3.46
N GLU A 162 -4.72 -12.84 -3.93
CA GLU A 162 -6.18 -13.11 -3.89
C GLU A 162 -6.68 -13.30 -2.45
N GLN A 163 -5.95 -14.03 -1.61
CA GLN A 163 -6.28 -14.19 -0.18
C GLN A 163 -6.22 -12.85 0.57
N VAL A 164 -5.20 -12.03 0.30
CA VAL A 164 -5.06 -10.68 0.88
C VAL A 164 -6.24 -9.80 0.45
N MET A 165 -6.61 -9.80 -0.82
CA MET A 165 -7.75 -9.02 -1.31
C MET A 165 -9.09 -9.51 -0.76
N ALA A 166 -9.25 -10.82 -0.55
CA ALA A 166 -10.43 -11.38 0.10
C ALA A 166 -10.56 -10.89 1.54
N ALA A 167 -9.47 -10.92 2.31
CA ALA A 167 -9.45 -10.40 3.67
C ALA A 167 -9.70 -8.88 3.74
N ILE A 168 -9.15 -8.09 2.81
CA ILE A 168 -9.46 -6.66 2.70
C ILE A 168 -10.96 -6.45 2.40
N LYS A 169 -11.55 -7.30 1.54
CA LYS A 169 -12.97 -7.22 1.21
C LYS A 169 -13.88 -7.48 2.41
N GLU A 170 -13.52 -8.39 3.30
CA GLU A 170 -14.26 -8.63 4.55
C GLU A 170 -14.22 -7.43 5.52
N LEU A 171 -13.15 -6.66 5.48
CA LEU A 171 -12.99 -5.43 6.25
C LEU A 171 -13.64 -4.21 5.57
N TRP A 172 -14.01 -4.35 4.31
CA TRP A 172 -14.66 -3.32 3.53
C TRP A 172 -16.17 -3.35 3.78
N PRO A 173 -16.80 -2.21 4.16
CA PRO A 173 -18.23 -2.13 4.44
C PRO A 173 -19.10 -2.19 3.19
#